data_986a61914ad16e9561db613cc733fe49
#
_entry.id   986a61914ad16e9561db613cc733fe49
#
_cell.length_a   1.000
_cell.length_b   1.000
_cell.length_c   1.000
_cell.angle_alpha   90.00
_cell.angle_beta   90.00
_cell.angle_gamma   90.00
#
_symmetry.space_group_name_H-M   'P 1'
#
loop_
_entity.id
_entity.type
_entity.pdbx_description
1 polymer ?
#
loop_
_entity_poly.entity_id
_entity_poly.type
_entity_poly.pdbx_seq_one_letter_code
_entity_poly.pdbx_strand_id
1 'polypeptide(L)'
;MATLTARPIEGPAAWHGRDLEREKDWIRPISPAAVAELDAALRAVKTRGLRWRDITREDFPLPGGAAELAEVGRELEHGRGVVLLRGLPVERYTEDELRQLYWGLGLQLGTPRYQNAHGELIGEVRDELRVYGAVRQPAVAQKEGGPVTSRYKARSSGPLRFHTDRCDVVALLCVRKAKSGGISKVVSSVAIHDTILARRPDLLALLCQDFHRTREGEEVGGERHTYAMPVFGVRDGRFTSQYSRTFVEAAQRIPEIPRLTAAQDEALDLLAEVAQELSYEMELEPGDIQLLNNHVIYHARTAFEDDPSANRDRLLLRLWLSMPNSRPLPKGFEALWGSIEAGVLRGGIEQPRSA
;
A
#
# COMPACT_ATOMS: atom_id res chain seq x y z
N MET A 1 -6.35 -24.15 -3.91
CA MET A 1 -4.98 -24.49 -4.30
C MET A 1 -4.89 -25.04 -5.73
N ALA A 2 -5.60 -26.10 -6.08
CA ALA A 2 -5.50 -26.70 -7.42
C ALA A 2 -5.73 -25.71 -8.61
N THR A 3 -6.50 -24.65 -8.43
CA THR A 3 -6.81 -23.68 -9.49
C THR A 3 -5.64 -22.72 -9.78
N LEU A 4 -4.85 -22.33 -8.77
CA LEU A 4 -3.74 -21.38 -8.91
C LEU A 4 -2.52 -21.96 -9.66
N THR A 5 -2.32 -23.27 -9.55
CA THR A 5 -1.17 -23.93 -10.17
C THR A 5 -1.47 -24.59 -11.51
N ALA A 6 -2.71 -24.45 -12.00
CA ALA A 6 -3.18 -25.17 -13.18
C ALA A 6 -3.36 -24.31 -14.43
N ARG A 7 -3.57 -23.01 -14.27
CA ARG A 7 -3.82 -22.08 -15.39
C ARG A 7 -3.51 -20.63 -15.01
N PRO A 8 -3.21 -19.76 -15.99
CA PRO A 8 -3.11 -18.32 -15.77
C PRO A 8 -4.38 -17.74 -15.15
N ILE A 9 -4.19 -16.66 -14.37
CA ILE A 9 -5.32 -15.92 -13.77
C ILE A 9 -5.97 -15.00 -14.79
N GLU A 10 -5.17 -14.41 -15.68
CA GLU A 10 -5.61 -13.48 -16.72
C GLU A 10 -6.40 -12.26 -16.18
N GLY A 11 -6.96 -11.46 -17.08
CA GLY A 11 -7.81 -10.32 -16.75
C GLY A 11 -7.08 -8.97 -16.72
N PRO A 12 -7.79 -7.87 -16.44
CA PRO A 12 -7.25 -6.52 -16.60
C PRO A 12 -6.09 -6.20 -15.64
N ALA A 13 -5.97 -6.93 -14.54
CA ALA A 13 -4.84 -6.79 -13.61
C ALA A 13 -3.58 -7.54 -14.06
N ALA A 14 -3.61 -8.35 -15.14
CA ALA A 14 -2.46 -9.13 -15.65
C ALA A 14 -1.58 -8.32 -16.62
N TRP A 15 -1.23 -7.09 -16.26
CA TRP A 15 -0.41 -6.20 -17.10
C TRP A 15 1.08 -6.30 -16.76
N HIS A 16 1.95 -5.95 -17.72
CA HIS A 16 3.37 -5.72 -17.55
C HIS A 16 3.68 -4.21 -17.55
N GLY A 17 4.82 -3.80 -17.01
CA GLY A 17 5.20 -2.38 -16.94
C GLY A 17 5.13 -1.64 -18.27
N ARG A 18 5.51 -2.30 -19.38
CA ARG A 18 5.40 -1.78 -20.75
C ARG A 18 3.95 -1.46 -21.16
N ASP A 19 2.95 -2.13 -20.59
CA ASP A 19 1.55 -1.89 -20.90
C ASP A 19 1.09 -0.59 -20.22
N LEU A 20 1.49 -0.32 -18.98
CA LEU A 20 1.26 0.96 -18.31
C LEU A 20 1.98 2.12 -18.99
N GLU A 21 3.17 1.87 -19.57
CA GLU A 21 3.91 2.87 -20.33
C GLU A 21 3.18 3.26 -21.62
N ARG A 22 2.61 2.28 -22.30
CA ARG A 22 1.88 2.47 -23.57
C ARG A 22 0.49 3.04 -23.35
N GLU A 23 -0.26 2.53 -22.38
CA GLU A 23 -1.66 2.85 -22.10
C GLU A 23 -1.75 3.72 -20.86
N LYS A 24 -1.83 5.05 -21.05
CA LYS A 24 -1.78 6.02 -19.94
C LYS A 24 -3.15 6.43 -19.40
N ASP A 25 -4.20 5.71 -19.71
CA ASP A 25 -5.57 5.94 -19.23
C ASP A 25 -5.75 5.66 -17.72
N TRP A 26 -4.78 4.97 -17.08
CA TRP A 26 -4.69 4.85 -15.63
C TRP A 26 -4.23 6.14 -14.94
N ILE A 27 -3.69 7.11 -15.71
CA ILE A 27 -3.36 8.46 -15.22
C ILE A 27 -4.55 9.37 -15.52
N ARG A 28 -5.23 9.82 -14.48
CA ARG A 28 -6.45 10.62 -14.56
C ARG A 28 -6.16 12.04 -14.06
N PRO A 29 -6.31 13.07 -14.91
CA PRO A 29 -6.12 14.44 -14.47
C PRO A 29 -7.26 14.86 -13.53
N ILE A 30 -6.92 15.53 -12.42
CA ILE A 30 -7.89 16.18 -11.56
C ILE A 30 -8.38 17.45 -12.27
N SER A 31 -9.66 17.51 -12.59
CA SER A 31 -10.23 18.65 -13.33
C SER A 31 -10.27 19.93 -12.48
N PRO A 32 -10.25 21.13 -13.11
CA PRO A 32 -10.43 22.38 -12.38
C PRO A 32 -11.74 22.42 -11.58
N ALA A 33 -12.79 21.76 -12.06
CA ALA A 33 -14.07 21.66 -11.35
C ALA A 33 -13.93 20.80 -10.08
N ALA A 34 -13.21 19.67 -10.15
CA ALA A 34 -12.92 18.84 -8.98
C ALA A 34 -12.06 19.59 -7.96
N VAL A 35 -11.06 20.37 -8.40
CA VAL A 35 -10.26 21.23 -7.50
C VAL A 35 -11.16 22.28 -6.81
N ALA A 36 -12.05 22.93 -7.55
CA ALA A 36 -12.96 23.92 -6.97
C ALA A 36 -13.91 23.29 -5.93
N GLU A 37 -14.36 22.07 -6.15
CA GLU A 37 -15.18 21.31 -5.20
C GLU A 37 -14.39 20.95 -3.94
N LEU A 38 -13.15 20.47 -4.07
CA LEU A 38 -12.23 20.23 -2.96
C LEU A 38 -11.99 21.52 -2.16
N ASP A 39 -11.75 22.66 -2.82
CA ASP A 39 -11.61 23.96 -2.18
C ASP A 39 -12.86 24.37 -1.39
N ALA A 40 -14.04 24.10 -1.93
CA ALA A 40 -15.31 24.42 -1.25
C ALA A 40 -15.49 23.56 0.01
N ALA A 41 -15.24 22.26 -0.08
CA ALA A 41 -15.29 21.34 1.07
C ALA A 41 -14.26 21.72 2.14
N LEU A 42 -13.03 22.05 1.73
CA LEU A 42 -11.98 22.53 2.65
C LEU A 42 -12.42 23.81 3.39
N ARG A 43 -12.97 24.79 2.68
CA ARG A 43 -13.48 26.01 3.32
C ARG A 43 -14.56 25.70 4.35
N ALA A 44 -15.48 24.80 4.04
CA ALA A 44 -16.56 24.43 4.96
C ALA A 44 -16.04 23.81 6.26
N VAL A 45 -15.11 22.87 6.19
CA VAL A 45 -14.52 22.24 7.40
C VAL A 45 -13.66 23.22 8.20
N LYS A 46 -12.92 24.12 7.53
CA LYS A 46 -12.15 25.19 8.20
C LYS A 46 -13.05 26.19 8.92
N THR A 47 -14.15 26.61 8.31
CA THR A 47 -15.12 27.53 8.94
C THR A 47 -15.71 26.92 10.21
N ARG A 48 -15.87 25.59 10.25
CA ARG A 48 -16.35 24.84 11.42
C ARG A 48 -15.24 24.54 12.43
N GLY A 49 -13.99 24.87 12.14
CA GLY A 49 -12.84 24.61 13.02
C GLY A 49 -12.51 23.13 13.19
N LEU A 50 -12.89 22.27 12.23
CA LEU A 50 -12.66 20.83 12.31
C LEU A 50 -11.19 20.50 12.07
N ARG A 51 -10.58 19.71 12.98
CA ARG A 51 -9.29 19.08 12.72
C ARG A 51 -9.50 17.96 11.71
N TRP A 52 -8.48 17.62 10.91
CA TRP A 52 -8.60 16.58 9.87
C TRP A 52 -9.14 15.23 10.40
N ARG A 53 -8.80 14.84 11.65
CA ARG A 53 -9.29 13.59 12.28
C ARG A 53 -10.77 13.61 12.64
N ASP A 54 -11.33 14.78 12.81
CA ASP A 54 -12.73 14.97 13.24
C ASP A 54 -13.67 15.10 12.03
N ILE A 55 -13.13 15.19 10.80
CA ILE A 55 -13.89 15.29 9.56
C ILE A 55 -14.49 13.91 9.25
N THR A 56 -15.82 13.88 9.09
CA THR A 56 -16.55 12.70 8.59
C THR A 56 -16.77 12.81 7.08
N ARG A 57 -17.29 11.74 6.47
CA ARG A 57 -17.62 11.72 5.04
C ARG A 57 -18.65 12.79 4.67
N GLU A 58 -19.61 13.01 5.54
CA GLU A 58 -20.69 14.00 5.38
C GLU A 58 -20.19 15.44 5.53
N ASP A 59 -19.12 15.65 6.30
CA ASP A 59 -18.49 16.96 6.47
C ASP A 59 -17.69 17.41 5.24
N PHE A 60 -17.32 16.47 4.37
CA PHE A 60 -16.48 16.71 3.20
C PHE A 60 -17.16 16.19 1.92
N PRO A 61 -18.35 16.71 1.54
CA PRO A 61 -19.11 16.23 0.39
C PRO A 61 -18.43 16.62 -0.92
N LEU A 62 -18.35 15.65 -1.87
CA LEU A 62 -17.85 15.83 -3.23
C LEU A 62 -18.91 15.34 -4.24
N PRO A 63 -20.07 16.01 -4.35
CA PRO A 63 -21.18 15.51 -5.18
C PRO A 63 -20.83 15.50 -6.67
N GLY A 64 -20.07 16.47 -7.19
CA GLY A 64 -19.61 16.50 -8.58
C GLY A 64 -18.57 15.42 -8.90
N GLY A 65 -17.69 15.10 -7.94
CA GLY A 65 -16.66 14.06 -8.08
C GLY A 65 -17.13 12.64 -7.76
N ALA A 66 -18.34 12.45 -7.23
CA ALA A 66 -18.80 11.15 -6.71
C ALA A 66 -18.76 10.01 -7.76
N ALA A 67 -19.17 10.32 -9.00
CA ALA A 67 -19.15 9.32 -10.08
C ALA A 67 -17.73 8.94 -10.49
N GLU A 68 -16.82 9.90 -10.55
CA GLU A 68 -15.40 9.66 -10.86
C GLU A 68 -14.72 8.84 -9.77
N LEU A 69 -14.95 9.15 -8.49
CA LEU A 69 -14.42 8.40 -7.36
C LEU A 69 -14.98 6.97 -7.31
N ALA A 70 -16.26 6.78 -7.65
CA ALA A 70 -16.83 5.44 -7.79
C ALA A 70 -16.18 4.66 -8.94
N GLU A 71 -15.83 5.33 -10.05
CA GLU A 71 -15.10 4.71 -11.16
C GLU A 71 -13.66 4.37 -10.75
N VAL A 72 -12.97 5.23 -9.99
CA VAL A 72 -11.67 4.93 -9.39
C VAL A 72 -11.77 3.67 -8.53
N GLY A 73 -12.77 3.56 -7.67
CA GLY A 73 -13.00 2.37 -6.85
C GLY A 73 -13.23 1.11 -7.69
N ARG A 74 -13.98 1.21 -8.82
CA ARG A 74 -14.17 0.08 -9.74
C ARG A 74 -12.88 -0.32 -10.45
N GLU A 75 -12.10 0.64 -10.95
CA GLU A 75 -10.81 0.38 -11.60
C GLU A 75 -9.82 -0.29 -10.65
N LEU A 76 -9.77 0.14 -9.40
CA LEU A 76 -8.91 -0.47 -8.39
C LEU A 76 -9.31 -1.92 -8.11
N GLU A 77 -10.60 -2.24 -7.98
CA GLU A 77 -11.04 -3.59 -7.64
C GLU A 77 -11.21 -4.53 -8.85
N HIS A 78 -11.69 -4.02 -9.97
CA HIS A 78 -12.06 -4.82 -11.13
C HIS A 78 -11.24 -4.56 -12.39
N GLY A 79 -10.45 -3.48 -12.39
CA GLY A 79 -9.57 -3.09 -13.49
C GLY A 79 -8.12 -3.48 -13.24
N ARG A 80 -7.20 -2.59 -13.62
CA ARG A 80 -5.74 -2.79 -13.48
C ARG A 80 -5.25 -2.82 -12.03
N GLY A 81 -6.04 -2.33 -11.08
CA GLY A 81 -5.65 -2.22 -9.67
C GLY A 81 -4.72 -1.03 -9.37
N VAL A 82 -4.45 -0.17 -10.33
CA VAL A 82 -3.64 1.04 -10.20
C VAL A 82 -4.34 2.23 -10.84
N VAL A 83 -4.38 3.37 -10.11
CA VAL A 83 -4.85 4.67 -10.62
C VAL A 83 -3.90 5.75 -10.11
N LEU A 84 -3.56 6.70 -10.96
CA LEU A 84 -2.83 7.91 -10.62
C LEU A 84 -3.73 9.12 -10.89
N LEU A 85 -4.20 9.78 -9.83
CA LEU A 85 -4.86 11.08 -9.96
C LEU A 85 -3.76 12.15 -10.01
N ARG A 86 -3.78 13.02 -11.02
CA ARG A 86 -2.71 13.98 -11.28
C ARG A 86 -3.21 15.41 -11.26
N GLY A 87 -2.45 16.29 -10.61
CA GLY A 87 -2.65 17.74 -10.73
C GLY A 87 -3.41 18.39 -9.58
N LEU A 88 -3.40 17.78 -8.36
CA LEU A 88 -3.80 18.53 -7.17
C LEU A 88 -2.79 19.67 -6.94
N PRO A 89 -3.21 20.95 -6.90
CA PRO A 89 -2.28 22.08 -6.79
C PRO A 89 -1.77 22.25 -5.36
N VAL A 90 -0.90 21.33 -4.92
CA VAL A 90 -0.41 21.23 -3.52
C VAL A 90 0.28 22.48 -3.03
N GLU A 91 0.87 23.28 -3.91
CA GLU A 91 1.53 24.55 -3.60
C GLU A 91 0.57 25.64 -3.09
N ARG A 92 -0.74 25.47 -3.29
CA ARG A 92 -1.78 26.40 -2.86
C ARG A 92 -2.21 26.19 -1.41
N TYR A 93 -1.78 25.08 -0.78
CA TYR A 93 -2.27 24.65 0.52
C TYR A 93 -1.13 24.51 1.52
N THR A 94 -1.42 24.76 2.78
CA THR A 94 -0.54 24.37 3.89
C THR A 94 -0.56 22.85 4.07
N GLU A 95 0.44 22.29 4.78
CA GLU A 95 0.47 20.85 5.07
C GLU A 95 -0.77 20.38 5.85
N ASP A 96 -1.31 21.21 6.75
CA ASP A 96 -2.54 20.88 7.50
C ASP A 96 -3.78 20.89 6.59
N GLU A 97 -3.87 21.82 5.67
CA GLU A 97 -4.93 21.84 4.64
C GLU A 97 -4.84 20.65 3.71
N LEU A 98 -3.61 20.24 3.32
CA LEU A 98 -3.40 19.01 2.55
C LEU A 98 -3.85 17.78 3.32
N ARG A 99 -3.63 17.71 4.64
CA ARG A 99 -4.15 16.62 5.46
C ARG A 99 -5.69 16.61 5.49
N GLN A 100 -6.33 17.78 5.61
CA GLN A 100 -7.80 17.89 5.57
C GLN A 100 -8.37 17.46 4.21
N LEU A 101 -7.79 17.95 3.11
CA LEU A 101 -8.18 17.61 1.73
C LEU A 101 -8.01 16.10 1.47
N TYR A 102 -6.83 15.59 1.78
CA TYR A 102 -6.48 14.19 1.50
C TYR A 102 -7.28 13.21 2.35
N TRP A 103 -7.54 13.57 3.61
CA TRP A 103 -8.43 12.81 4.48
C TRP A 103 -9.86 12.79 3.94
N GLY A 104 -10.43 13.97 3.60
CA GLY A 104 -11.76 14.08 3.04
C GLY A 104 -11.94 13.28 1.75
N LEU A 105 -10.94 13.35 0.84
CA LEU A 105 -10.92 12.53 -0.38
C LEU A 105 -10.88 11.03 -0.05
N GLY A 106 -10.04 10.62 0.90
CA GLY A 106 -9.93 9.23 1.35
C GLY A 106 -11.26 8.68 1.89
N LEU A 107 -11.99 9.49 2.67
CA LEU A 107 -13.31 9.13 3.20
C LEU A 107 -14.37 8.91 2.10
N GLN A 108 -14.25 9.56 0.94
CA GLN A 108 -15.15 9.34 -0.19
C GLN A 108 -14.86 8.00 -0.91
N LEU A 109 -13.63 7.50 -0.84
CA LEU A 109 -13.22 6.23 -1.46
C LEU A 109 -13.46 5.02 -0.55
N GLY A 110 -13.08 5.12 0.72
CA GLY A 110 -13.14 4.00 1.66
C GLY A 110 -13.03 4.44 3.12
N THR A 111 -12.81 3.49 4.01
CA THR A 111 -12.65 3.76 5.44
C THR A 111 -11.17 3.73 5.79
N PRO A 112 -10.59 4.85 6.27
CA PRO A 112 -9.20 4.92 6.69
C PRO A 112 -8.90 3.93 7.84
N ARG A 113 -7.72 3.30 7.76
CA ARG A 113 -7.24 2.32 8.74
C ARG A 113 -5.97 2.80 9.43
N TYR A 114 -5.79 2.42 10.68
CA TYR A 114 -4.55 2.68 11.39
C TYR A 114 -3.37 1.95 10.76
N GLN A 115 -2.24 2.64 10.66
CA GLN A 115 -1.03 2.15 9.99
C GLN A 115 0.02 1.62 10.97
N ASN A 116 -0.16 1.86 12.26
CA ASN A 116 0.73 1.39 13.32
C ASN A 116 0.00 1.32 14.67
N ALA A 117 0.67 0.74 15.67
CA ALA A 117 0.17 0.61 17.03
C ALA A 117 0.03 1.97 17.78
N HIS A 118 0.49 3.08 17.21
CA HIS A 118 0.37 4.42 17.80
C HIS A 118 -0.85 5.20 17.29
N GLY A 119 -1.73 4.59 16.51
CA GLY A 119 -2.95 5.22 16.01
C GLY A 119 -2.75 6.20 14.87
N GLU A 120 -1.73 6.01 14.05
CA GLU A 120 -1.49 6.85 12.88
C GLU A 120 -2.44 6.48 11.75
N LEU A 121 -3.27 7.43 11.32
CA LEU A 121 -4.23 7.30 10.22
C LEU A 121 -3.70 7.89 8.92
N ILE A 122 -2.99 9.03 8.97
CA ILE A 122 -2.22 9.57 7.86
C ILE A 122 -0.74 9.37 8.19
N GLY A 123 -0.06 8.54 7.40
CA GLY A 123 1.38 8.28 7.55
C GLY A 123 2.20 9.27 6.73
N GLU A 124 3.30 9.76 7.28
CA GLU A 124 4.31 10.52 6.53
C GLU A 124 5.37 9.57 6.00
N VAL A 125 5.57 9.58 4.68
CA VAL A 125 6.62 8.81 4.01
C VAL A 125 7.75 9.77 3.63
N ARG A 126 8.75 9.87 4.53
CA ARG A 126 9.90 10.77 4.46
C ARG A 126 11.10 10.19 5.20
N ASP A 127 12.25 10.82 5.14
CA ASP A 127 13.41 10.46 5.97
C ASP A 127 13.23 11.02 7.40
N GLU A 128 12.64 10.21 8.29
CA GLU A 128 12.42 10.60 9.68
C GLU A 128 13.72 10.68 10.48
N LEU A 129 14.75 9.91 10.14
CA LEU A 129 16.07 10.00 10.79
C LEU A 129 16.63 11.42 10.64
N ARG A 130 16.51 11.98 9.43
CA ARG A 130 16.97 13.34 9.17
C ARG A 130 16.07 14.39 9.83
N VAL A 131 14.76 14.21 9.79
CA VAL A 131 13.81 15.25 10.25
C VAL A 131 13.66 15.27 11.77
N TYR A 132 13.67 14.10 12.41
CA TYR A 132 13.36 13.95 13.84
C TYR A 132 14.52 13.36 14.65
N GLY A 133 15.65 13.04 14.02
CA GLY A 133 16.78 12.36 14.67
C GLY A 133 16.53 10.88 14.99
N ALA A 134 15.33 10.38 14.78
CA ALA A 134 14.94 8.98 14.97
C ALA A 134 13.71 8.63 14.15
N VAL A 135 13.59 7.37 13.74
CA VAL A 135 12.33 6.85 13.17
C VAL A 135 11.31 6.70 14.28
N ARG A 136 10.16 7.37 14.15
CA ARG A 136 9.06 7.35 15.12
C ARG A 136 8.26 6.05 15.05
N GLN A 137 8.96 4.93 15.32
CA GLN A 137 8.36 3.60 15.39
C GLN A 137 8.86 2.83 16.62
N PRO A 138 8.13 1.78 17.10
CA PRO A 138 8.48 1.08 18.32
C PRO A 138 9.91 0.53 18.33
N ALA A 139 10.45 0.42 19.53
CA ALA A 139 11.84 0.10 19.87
C ALA A 139 12.44 -1.18 19.26
N VAL A 140 11.66 -2.03 18.60
CA VAL A 140 12.15 -3.29 18.01
C VAL A 140 13.11 -3.04 16.84
N ALA A 141 12.87 -1.98 16.06
CA ALA A 141 13.72 -1.62 14.91
C ALA A 141 15.05 -0.95 15.32
N GLN A 142 15.20 -0.55 16.59
CA GLN A 142 16.36 0.23 17.05
C GLN A 142 17.39 -0.59 17.83
N LYS A 143 17.15 -1.88 18.07
CA LYS A 143 18.19 -2.75 18.63
C LYS A 143 19.29 -2.97 17.59
N GLU A 144 20.55 -2.69 17.93
CA GLU A 144 21.70 -3.04 17.08
C GLU A 144 21.58 -4.48 16.59
N GLY A 145 21.57 -4.67 15.25
CA GLY A 145 21.38 -5.97 14.63
C GLY A 145 19.93 -6.48 14.54
N GLY A 146 18.93 -5.68 14.94
CA GLY A 146 17.52 -6.03 14.78
C GLY A 146 17.05 -5.99 13.32
N PRO A 147 15.93 -6.68 12.98
CA PRO A 147 15.41 -6.67 11.62
C PRO A 147 14.89 -5.29 11.24
N VAL A 148 15.29 -4.84 10.05
CA VAL A 148 14.79 -3.58 9.46
C VAL A 148 13.51 -3.89 8.71
N THR A 149 12.35 -3.54 9.27
CA THR A 149 11.04 -3.80 8.67
C THR A 149 10.78 -2.94 7.42
N SER A 150 9.84 -3.35 6.57
CA SER A 150 9.38 -2.53 5.42
C SER A 150 8.89 -1.15 5.87
N ARG A 151 8.28 -1.07 7.06
CA ARG A 151 7.78 0.20 7.63
C ARG A 151 8.88 1.12 8.09
N TYR A 152 9.94 0.58 8.70
CA TYR A 152 11.14 1.37 9.00
C TYR A 152 11.74 1.93 7.71
N LYS A 153 11.88 1.08 6.67
CA LYS A 153 12.42 1.51 5.37
C LYS A 153 11.55 2.56 4.68
N ALA A 154 10.22 2.50 4.84
CA ALA A 154 9.32 3.52 4.30
C ALA A 154 9.58 4.91 4.92
N ARG A 155 10.14 4.97 6.14
CA ARG A 155 10.46 6.19 6.90
C ARG A 155 11.96 6.54 6.88
N SER A 156 12.71 5.96 5.98
CA SER A 156 14.13 6.21 5.77
C SER A 156 14.42 6.49 4.29
N SER A 157 15.58 7.04 3.98
CA SER A 157 16.02 7.31 2.61
C SER A 157 16.48 6.07 1.84
N GLY A 158 16.67 4.92 2.50
CA GLY A 158 17.08 3.68 1.86
C GLY A 158 16.02 3.08 0.92
N PRO A 159 16.39 2.10 0.08
CA PRO A 159 15.45 1.47 -0.84
C PRO A 159 14.41 0.62 -0.10
N LEU A 160 13.19 0.59 -0.64
CA LEU A 160 12.09 -0.23 -0.15
C LEU A 160 11.78 -1.29 -1.18
N ARG A 161 11.93 -2.59 -0.81
CA ARG A 161 11.67 -3.74 -1.67
C ARG A 161 10.17 -3.85 -1.99
N PHE A 162 9.82 -4.57 -3.06
CA PHE A 162 8.44 -4.89 -3.40
C PHE A 162 7.72 -5.53 -2.21
N HIS A 163 6.53 -5.00 -1.92
CA HIS A 163 5.68 -5.45 -0.82
C HIS A 163 4.23 -5.01 -1.05
N THR A 164 3.35 -5.50 -0.21
CA THR A 164 1.99 -5.00 -0.02
C THR A 164 1.82 -4.45 1.39
N ASP A 165 0.96 -3.44 1.53
CA ASP A 165 0.52 -2.94 2.83
C ASP A 165 -0.68 -3.75 3.36
N ARG A 166 -0.96 -3.67 4.66
CA ARG A 166 -2.09 -4.35 5.34
C ARG A 166 -3.39 -3.56 5.17
N CYS A 167 -3.80 -3.30 3.92
CA CYS A 167 -5.05 -2.59 3.59
C CYS A 167 -5.51 -2.95 2.19
N ASP A 168 -6.80 -2.76 1.87
CA ASP A 168 -7.31 -3.05 0.53
C ASP A 168 -6.65 -2.12 -0.50
N VAL A 169 -6.63 -0.81 -0.22
CA VAL A 169 -6.00 0.20 -1.08
C VAL A 169 -5.04 1.05 -0.27
N VAL A 170 -3.81 1.17 -0.74
CA VAL A 170 -2.87 2.20 -0.30
C VAL A 170 -2.97 3.40 -1.22
N ALA A 171 -3.10 4.59 -0.63
CA ALA A 171 -3.04 5.85 -1.34
C ALA A 171 -1.81 6.64 -0.89
N LEU A 172 -1.13 7.30 -1.84
CA LEU A 172 0.09 8.09 -1.63
C LEU A 172 -0.05 9.43 -2.34
N LEU A 173 -0.23 10.52 -1.59
CA LEU A 173 -0.18 11.89 -2.12
C LEU A 173 1.27 12.39 -2.07
N CYS A 174 1.82 12.76 -3.21
CA CYS A 174 3.11 13.43 -3.30
C CYS A 174 2.96 14.91 -2.95
N VAL A 175 3.50 15.33 -1.81
CA VAL A 175 3.54 16.74 -1.41
C VAL A 175 4.82 17.41 -1.92
N ARG A 176 5.96 16.75 -1.73
CA ARG A 176 7.28 17.21 -2.20
C ARG A 176 8.13 16.05 -2.67
N LYS A 177 8.93 16.28 -3.70
CA LYS A 177 9.91 15.32 -4.23
C LYS A 177 11.23 15.42 -3.45
N ALA A 178 12.00 14.35 -3.48
CA ALA A 178 13.42 14.37 -3.12
C ALA A 178 14.25 15.20 -4.11
N LYS A 179 15.51 15.46 -3.78
CA LYS A 179 16.51 16.00 -4.72
C LYS A 179 16.76 15.02 -5.86
N SER A 180 16.92 13.75 -5.52
CA SER A 180 17.12 12.67 -6.48
C SER A 180 16.59 11.33 -5.95
N GLY A 181 16.28 10.39 -6.82
CA GLY A 181 15.74 9.08 -6.46
C GLY A 181 14.30 9.13 -5.94
N GLY A 182 13.91 8.18 -5.10
CA GLY A 182 12.55 8.06 -4.61
C GLY A 182 11.56 7.60 -5.68
N ILE A 183 12.06 7.00 -6.76
CA ILE A 183 11.26 6.46 -7.87
C ILE A 183 10.31 5.40 -7.34
N SER A 184 9.01 5.57 -7.58
CA SER A 184 7.98 4.59 -7.27
C SER A 184 8.01 3.48 -8.30
N LYS A 185 7.93 2.23 -7.84
CA LYS A 185 7.82 1.03 -8.69
C LYS A 185 6.53 0.32 -8.37
N VAL A 186 5.81 -0.08 -9.40
CA VAL A 186 4.59 -0.89 -9.26
C VAL A 186 4.65 -2.09 -10.18
N VAL A 187 4.10 -3.21 -9.75
CA VAL A 187 4.03 -4.43 -10.56
C VAL A 187 2.77 -5.22 -10.25
N SER A 188 2.17 -5.78 -11.28
CA SER A 188 1.04 -6.68 -11.15
C SER A 188 1.47 -8.01 -10.51
N SER A 189 0.87 -8.37 -9.38
CA SER A 189 1.08 -9.69 -8.78
C SER A 189 0.38 -10.82 -9.55
N VAL A 190 -0.62 -10.49 -10.37
CA VAL A 190 -1.24 -11.43 -11.32
C VAL A 190 -0.24 -11.79 -12.42
N ALA A 191 0.41 -10.78 -13.03
CA ALA A 191 1.43 -11.01 -14.05
C ALA A 191 2.65 -11.77 -13.48
N ILE A 192 3.04 -11.50 -12.23
CA ILE A 192 4.09 -12.28 -11.54
C ILE A 192 3.67 -13.74 -11.42
N HIS A 193 2.46 -14.01 -10.91
CA HIS A 193 1.90 -15.35 -10.78
C HIS A 193 1.94 -16.09 -12.12
N ASP A 194 1.41 -15.50 -13.19
CA ASP A 194 1.29 -16.13 -14.49
C ASP A 194 2.67 -16.37 -15.14
N THR A 195 3.62 -15.45 -14.92
CA THR A 195 5.00 -15.61 -15.39
C THR A 195 5.72 -16.75 -14.66
N ILE A 196 5.56 -16.86 -13.33
CA ILE A 196 6.15 -17.95 -12.55
C ILE A 196 5.48 -19.28 -12.92
N LEU A 197 4.15 -19.29 -13.13
CA LEU A 197 3.44 -20.48 -13.61
C LEU A 197 4.04 -21.02 -14.92
N ALA A 198 4.35 -20.13 -15.86
CA ALA A 198 4.91 -20.51 -17.15
C ALA A 198 6.39 -20.99 -17.03
N ARG A 199 7.19 -20.43 -16.14
CA ARG A 199 8.62 -20.70 -16.02
C ARG A 199 8.95 -21.84 -15.04
N ARG A 200 8.34 -21.82 -13.85
CA ARG A 200 8.62 -22.68 -12.71
C ARG A 200 7.35 -23.00 -11.90
N PRO A 201 6.43 -23.81 -12.48
CA PRO A 201 5.18 -24.17 -11.78
C PRO A 201 5.40 -24.89 -10.44
N ASP A 202 6.54 -25.55 -10.29
CA ASP A 202 6.99 -26.17 -9.05
C ASP A 202 7.21 -25.12 -7.93
N LEU A 203 7.85 -24.01 -8.23
CA LEU A 203 8.08 -22.92 -7.29
C LEU A 203 6.79 -22.11 -7.03
N LEU A 204 5.92 -21.96 -8.04
CA LEU A 204 4.60 -21.37 -7.83
C LEU A 204 3.79 -22.16 -6.80
N ALA A 205 3.84 -23.49 -6.86
CA ALA A 205 3.15 -24.34 -5.90
C ALA A 205 3.59 -24.08 -4.45
N LEU A 206 4.86 -23.74 -4.23
CA LEU A 206 5.38 -23.34 -2.92
C LEU A 206 4.84 -21.97 -2.49
N LEU A 207 4.75 -20.98 -3.41
CA LEU A 207 4.21 -19.65 -3.11
C LEU A 207 2.70 -19.67 -2.75
N CYS A 208 2.01 -20.75 -3.10
CA CYS A 208 0.63 -21.01 -2.69
C CYS A 208 0.51 -21.76 -1.34
N GLN A 209 1.64 -22.05 -0.68
CA GLN A 209 1.69 -22.62 0.66
C GLN A 209 2.03 -21.56 1.70
N ASP A 210 1.88 -21.90 2.97
CA ASP A 210 2.11 -20.97 4.06
C ASP A 210 3.59 -20.63 4.23
N PHE A 211 3.86 -19.33 4.35
CA PHE A 211 5.13 -18.77 4.81
C PHE A 211 4.93 -18.13 6.17
N HIS A 212 5.79 -18.47 7.11
CA HIS A 212 5.81 -17.81 8.41
C HIS A 212 6.31 -16.37 8.29
N ARG A 213 5.61 -15.46 8.96
CA ARG A 213 5.91 -14.03 9.04
C ARG A 213 5.84 -13.57 10.49
N THR A 214 6.52 -12.49 10.80
CA THR A 214 6.39 -11.81 12.10
C THR A 214 5.67 -10.48 11.94
N ARG A 215 5.04 -9.99 13.02
CA ARG A 215 4.45 -8.64 13.06
C ARG A 215 5.45 -7.57 13.51
N GLU A 216 6.59 -7.97 14.05
CA GLU A 216 7.67 -7.05 14.48
C GLU A 216 7.21 -5.86 15.31
N GLY A 217 6.52 -6.13 16.43
CA GLY A 217 6.07 -5.09 17.36
C GLY A 217 4.81 -4.33 16.93
N GLU A 218 4.08 -4.88 15.98
CA GLU A 218 2.80 -4.34 15.53
C GLU A 218 1.62 -5.23 15.94
N GLU A 219 1.84 -6.03 16.94
CA GLU A 219 0.79 -6.83 17.58
C GLU A 219 -0.14 -5.90 18.36
N VAL A 220 -1.42 -6.02 18.12
CA VAL A 220 -2.47 -5.31 18.85
C VAL A 220 -3.60 -6.27 19.21
N GLY A 221 -4.28 -5.99 20.31
CA GLY A 221 -5.48 -6.72 20.69
C GLY A 221 -5.26 -8.22 20.95
N GLY A 222 -4.05 -8.64 21.36
CA GLY A 222 -3.71 -10.06 21.64
C GLY A 222 -3.36 -10.86 20.38
N GLU A 223 -3.05 -10.21 19.27
CA GLU A 223 -2.50 -10.87 18.08
C GLU A 223 -1.22 -11.64 18.42
N ARG A 224 -1.02 -12.79 17.78
CA ARG A 224 0.24 -13.53 17.90
C ARG A 224 1.37 -12.77 17.22
N HIS A 225 2.57 -12.83 17.80
CA HIS A 225 3.78 -12.24 17.22
C HIS A 225 4.08 -12.75 15.81
N THR A 226 3.76 -14.03 15.55
CA THR A 226 3.94 -14.67 14.25
C THR A 226 2.63 -15.19 13.69
N TYR A 227 2.57 -15.29 12.36
CA TYR A 227 1.46 -15.89 11.63
C TYR A 227 1.99 -16.56 10.36
N ALA A 228 1.21 -17.49 9.81
CA ALA A 228 1.52 -18.15 8.55
C ALA A 228 0.39 -17.92 7.56
N MET A 229 0.75 -17.65 6.31
CA MET A 229 -0.19 -17.50 5.20
C MET A 229 0.54 -17.60 3.87
N PRO A 230 -0.14 -18.00 2.78
CA PRO A 230 0.45 -18.07 1.45
C PRO A 230 0.73 -16.67 0.87
N VAL A 231 1.55 -16.63 -0.18
CA VAL A 231 1.75 -15.42 -0.99
C VAL A 231 0.54 -15.21 -1.91
N PHE A 232 0.06 -16.25 -2.56
CA PHE A 232 -1.05 -16.23 -3.51
C PHE A 232 -2.25 -17.03 -3.01
N GLY A 233 -3.44 -16.52 -3.27
CA GLY A 233 -4.68 -17.20 -2.95
C GLY A 233 -5.82 -16.83 -3.89
N VAL A 234 -6.85 -17.67 -3.93
CA VAL A 234 -8.10 -17.43 -4.70
C VAL A 234 -9.30 -17.80 -3.84
N ARG A 235 -10.33 -16.95 -3.82
CA ARG A 235 -11.66 -17.25 -3.29
C ARG A 235 -12.71 -16.71 -4.24
N ASP A 236 -13.70 -17.51 -4.55
CA ASP A 236 -14.81 -17.15 -5.44
C ASP A 236 -14.36 -16.57 -6.80
N GLY A 237 -13.29 -17.15 -7.37
CA GLY A 237 -12.68 -16.68 -8.61
C GLY A 237 -11.87 -15.39 -8.51
N ARG A 238 -11.76 -14.80 -7.31
CA ARG A 238 -10.99 -13.56 -7.08
C ARG A 238 -9.61 -13.89 -6.55
N PHE A 239 -8.60 -13.52 -7.34
CA PHE A 239 -7.18 -13.64 -6.95
C PHE A 239 -6.83 -12.59 -5.90
N THR A 240 -6.00 -12.98 -4.95
CA THR A 240 -5.36 -12.06 -4.00
C THR A 240 -3.94 -12.49 -3.73
N SER A 241 -3.12 -11.56 -3.36
CA SER A 241 -1.73 -11.77 -3.01
C SER A 241 -1.36 -10.93 -1.77
N GLN A 242 -0.44 -11.46 -0.97
CA GLN A 242 0.15 -10.74 0.15
C GLN A 242 1.64 -11.08 0.22
N TYR A 243 2.48 -10.08 0.07
CA TYR A 243 3.93 -10.26 0.01
C TYR A 243 4.70 -9.21 0.79
N SER A 244 5.61 -9.68 1.60
CA SER A 244 6.72 -8.89 2.16
C SER A 244 7.84 -9.83 2.57
N ARG A 245 8.89 -9.91 1.77
CA ARG A 245 10.04 -10.75 2.07
C ARG A 245 10.69 -10.40 3.40
N THR A 246 10.70 -9.12 3.74
CA THR A 246 11.29 -8.63 5.00
C THR A 246 10.67 -9.28 6.23
N PHE A 247 9.33 -9.45 6.26
CA PHE A 247 8.66 -10.10 7.39
C PHE A 247 8.84 -11.63 7.41
N VAL A 248 9.05 -12.25 6.25
CA VAL A 248 9.42 -13.67 6.17
C VAL A 248 10.84 -13.88 6.71
N GLU A 249 11.81 -13.08 6.25
CA GLU A 249 13.20 -13.14 6.72
C GLU A 249 13.33 -12.83 8.22
N ALA A 250 12.55 -11.88 8.71
CA ALA A 250 12.52 -11.56 10.13
C ALA A 250 12.00 -12.72 10.98
N ALA A 251 10.99 -13.44 10.50
CA ALA A 251 10.47 -14.64 11.18
C ALA A 251 11.53 -15.75 11.28
N GLN A 252 12.48 -15.85 10.32
CA GLN A 252 13.55 -16.84 10.35
C GLN A 252 14.56 -16.63 11.49
N ARG A 253 14.50 -15.51 12.21
CA ARG A 253 15.34 -15.25 13.39
C ARG A 253 14.72 -15.80 14.68
N ILE A 254 13.46 -16.21 14.64
CA ILE A 254 12.72 -16.77 15.75
C ILE A 254 13.01 -18.28 15.81
N PRO A 255 13.55 -18.82 16.93
CA PRO A 255 14.00 -20.23 16.99
C PRO A 255 12.89 -21.25 16.74
N GLU A 256 11.66 -20.94 17.16
CA GLU A 256 10.50 -21.83 17.08
C GLU A 256 9.87 -21.89 15.67
N ILE A 257 10.28 -20.99 14.77
CA ILE A 257 9.75 -20.93 13.41
C ILE A 257 10.53 -21.91 12.53
N PRO A 258 9.83 -22.78 11.77
CA PRO A 258 10.47 -23.66 10.79
C PRO A 258 11.32 -22.86 9.80
N ARG A 259 12.53 -23.35 9.53
CA ARG A 259 13.41 -22.71 8.56
C ARG A 259 12.87 -22.89 7.15
N LEU A 260 13.06 -21.86 6.32
CA LEU A 260 12.80 -21.97 4.89
C LEU A 260 13.63 -23.11 4.29
N THR A 261 13.00 -23.89 3.45
CA THR A 261 13.74 -24.83 2.59
C THR A 261 14.45 -24.04 1.48
N ALA A 262 15.50 -24.63 0.89
CA ALA A 262 16.18 -24.00 -0.26
C ALA A 262 15.21 -23.69 -1.42
N ALA A 263 14.24 -24.57 -1.67
CA ALA A 263 13.24 -24.37 -2.71
C ALA A 263 12.25 -23.22 -2.38
N GLN A 264 11.89 -23.03 -1.11
CA GLN A 264 11.07 -21.89 -0.70
C GLN A 264 11.83 -20.56 -0.84
N ASP A 265 13.13 -20.56 -0.53
CA ASP A 265 13.96 -19.36 -0.68
C ASP A 265 14.17 -19.03 -2.18
N GLU A 266 14.43 -20.04 -3.03
CA GLU A 266 14.47 -19.94 -4.49
C GLU A 266 13.13 -19.38 -5.05
N ALA A 267 11.99 -19.81 -4.52
CA ALA A 267 10.68 -19.31 -4.94
C ALA A 267 10.50 -17.82 -4.62
N LEU A 268 11.00 -17.37 -3.46
CA LEU A 268 10.96 -15.95 -3.09
C LEU A 268 11.97 -15.12 -3.90
N ASP A 269 13.12 -15.68 -4.28
CA ASP A 269 14.09 -15.02 -5.15
C ASP A 269 13.52 -14.86 -6.55
N LEU A 270 12.97 -15.90 -7.15
CA LEU A 270 12.32 -15.84 -8.45
C LEU A 270 11.18 -14.83 -8.47
N LEU A 271 10.37 -14.79 -7.41
CA LEU A 271 9.29 -13.79 -7.30
C LEU A 271 9.86 -12.36 -7.34
N ALA A 272 10.94 -12.09 -6.60
CA ALA A 272 11.58 -10.78 -6.56
C ALA A 272 12.20 -10.40 -7.93
N GLU A 273 12.82 -11.34 -8.62
CA GLU A 273 13.38 -11.17 -9.97
C GLU A 273 12.28 -10.84 -10.98
N VAL A 274 11.20 -11.63 -11.01
CA VAL A 274 10.06 -11.42 -11.91
C VAL A 274 9.36 -10.09 -11.58
N ALA A 275 9.23 -9.73 -10.30
CA ALA A 275 8.68 -8.44 -9.92
C ALA A 275 9.50 -7.27 -10.47
N GLN A 276 10.83 -7.35 -10.42
CA GLN A 276 11.70 -6.32 -10.99
C GLN A 276 11.62 -6.29 -12.53
N GLU A 277 11.59 -7.44 -13.18
CA GLU A 277 11.49 -7.57 -14.65
C GLU A 277 10.20 -6.94 -15.20
N LEU A 278 9.07 -7.18 -14.53
CA LEU A 278 7.74 -6.78 -15.00
C LEU A 278 7.28 -5.41 -14.51
N SER A 279 8.07 -4.77 -13.63
CA SER A 279 7.66 -3.53 -12.97
C SER A 279 7.60 -2.34 -13.93
N TYR A 280 6.75 -1.38 -13.56
CA TYR A 280 6.74 -0.02 -14.10
C TYR A 280 7.35 0.94 -13.07
N GLU A 281 8.26 1.79 -13.54
CA GLU A 281 8.90 2.82 -12.72
C GLU A 281 8.31 4.19 -13.06
N MET A 282 7.96 4.96 -12.03
CA MET A 282 7.42 6.30 -12.20
C MET A 282 7.97 7.27 -11.16
N GLU A 283 8.23 8.48 -11.58
CA GLU A 283 8.44 9.59 -10.67
C GLU A 283 7.09 10.22 -10.33
N LEU A 284 6.77 10.33 -9.04
CA LEU A 284 5.57 11.03 -8.60
C LEU A 284 5.86 12.53 -8.55
N GLU A 285 5.03 13.31 -9.22
CA GLU A 285 5.09 14.76 -9.20
C GLU A 285 4.29 15.32 -8.00
N PRO A 286 4.66 16.50 -7.46
CA PRO A 286 3.82 17.18 -6.46
C PRO A 286 2.39 17.31 -6.96
N GLY A 287 1.43 16.85 -6.13
CA GLY A 287 0.01 16.79 -6.49
C GLY A 287 -0.45 15.49 -7.14
N ASP A 288 0.45 14.53 -7.38
CA ASP A 288 0.05 13.18 -7.79
C ASP A 288 -0.49 12.40 -6.58
N ILE A 289 -1.61 11.70 -6.75
CA ILE A 289 -2.17 10.75 -5.79
C ILE A 289 -2.16 9.36 -6.44
N GLN A 290 -1.23 8.51 -6.02
CA GLN A 290 -1.13 7.12 -6.46
C GLN A 290 -2.04 6.25 -5.58
N LEU A 291 -2.93 5.47 -6.21
CA LEU A 291 -3.84 4.53 -5.57
C LEU A 291 -3.53 3.12 -6.06
N LEU A 292 -3.29 2.19 -5.15
CA LEU A 292 -2.89 0.81 -5.47
C LEU A 292 -3.75 -0.19 -4.69
N ASN A 293 -4.33 -1.15 -5.38
CA ASN A 293 -5.00 -2.29 -4.77
C ASN A 293 -3.94 -3.31 -4.32
N ASN A 294 -3.74 -3.43 -3.01
CA ASN A 294 -2.74 -4.33 -2.42
C ASN A 294 -2.98 -5.82 -2.66
N HIS A 295 -4.16 -6.20 -3.16
CA HIS A 295 -4.45 -7.59 -3.49
C HIS A 295 -3.86 -8.03 -4.83
N VAL A 296 -3.57 -7.08 -5.73
CA VAL A 296 -3.11 -7.37 -7.10
C VAL A 296 -1.87 -6.55 -7.50
N ILE A 297 -1.41 -5.61 -6.67
CA ILE A 297 -0.24 -4.76 -6.97
C ILE A 297 0.79 -4.86 -5.85
N TYR A 298 2.04 -5.09 -6.21
CA TYR A 298 3.17 -4.85 -5.33
C TYR A 298 3.80 -3.51 -5.66
N HIS A 299 4.27 -2.84 -4.64
CA HIS A 299 4.94 -1.56 -4.80
C HIS A 299 6.29 -1.53 -4.08
N ALA A 300 7.19 -0.72 -4.63
CA ALA A 300 8.54 -0.53 -4.15
C ALA A 300 8.99 0.92 -4.38
N ARG A 301 10.16 1.26 -3.84
CA ARG A 301 10.75 2.59 -4.03
C ARG A 301 12.28 2.48 -4.05
N THR A 302 12.91 3.23 -4.96
CA THR A 302 14.37 3.38 -4.94
C THR A 302 14.83 4.20 -3.73
N ALA A 303 16.10 4.14 -3.38
CA ALA A 303 16.68 5.08 -2.43
C ALA A 303 16.53 6.53 -2.95
N PHE A 304 16.60 7.50 -2.03
CA PHE A 304 16.51 8.91 -2.39
C PHE A 304 17.48 9.77 -1.55
N GLU A 305 17.77 10.94 -2.08
CA GLU A 305 18.55 11.99 -1.43
C GLU A 305 17.73 13.26 -1.33
N ASP A 306 17.67 13.86 -0.16
CA ASP A 306 16.96 15.11 0.11
C ASP A 306 17.90 16.31 0.05
N ASP A 307 17.35 17.49 -0.29
CA ASP A 307 17.99 18.79 -0.17
C ASP A 307 16.99 19.82 0.41
N PRO A 308 16.92 19.95 1.74
CA PRO A 308 15.98 20.88 2.37
C PRO A 308 16.23 22.34 2.01
N SER A 309 17.48 22.71 1.70
CA SER A 309 17.83 24.09 1.35
C SER A 309 17.15 24.53 0.04
N ALA A 310 16.86 23.57 -0.84
CA ALA A 310 16.14 23.76 -2.10
C ALA A 310 14.63 23.39 -2.01
N ASN A 311 14.08 23.20 -0.80
CA ASN A 311 12.72 22.69 -0.57
C ASN A 311 12.46 21.33 -1.28
N ARG A 312 13.48 20.48 -1.35
CA ARG A 312 13.47 19.17 -1.97
C ARG A 312 13.72 18.08 -0.92
N ASP A 313 12.98 18.16 0.17
CA ASP A 313 12.88 17.15 1.22
C ASP A 313 11.59 16.34 0.99
N ARG A 314 11.76 15.10 0.59
CA ARG A 314 10.66 14.22 0.19
C ARG A 314 9.60 14.11 1.28
N LEU A 315 8.34 14.35 0.89
CA LEU A 315 7.18 14.12 1.74
C LEU A 315 6.04 13.55 0.90
N LEU A 316 5.61 12.33 1.23
CA LEU A 316 4.32 11.82 0.79
C LEU A 316 3.40 11.61 2.01
N LEU A 317 2.11 11.89 1.84
CA LEU A 317 1.08 11.49 2.79
C LEU A 317 0.51 10.16 2.35
N ARG A 318 0.42 9.19 3.28
CA ARG A 318 -0.10 7.85 3.01
C ARG A 318 -1.41 7.62 3.76
N LEU A 319 -2.41 7.08 3.06
CA LEU A 319 -3.61 6.51 3.64
C LEU A 319 -3.69 5.02 3.38
N TRP A 320 -4.18 4.27 4.36
CA TRP A 320 -4.63 2.89 4.21
C TRP A 320 -6.14 2.88 4.23
N LEU A 321 -6.77 2.28 3.23
CA LEU A 321 -8.22 2.26 3.07
C LEU A 321 -8.74 0.82 3.07
N SER A 322 -9.79 0.57 3.85
CA SER A 322 -10.67 -0.59 3.67
C SER A 322 -11.78 -0.18 2.72
N MET A 323 -11.94 -0.93 1.62
CA MET A 323 -12.81 -0.54 0.52
C MET A 323 -14.20 -1.20 0.62
N PRO A 324 -15.30 -0.44 0.38
CA PRO A 324 -16.66 -0.99 0.45
C PRO A 324 -16.96 -2.00 -0.66
N ASN A 325 -16.18 -1.99 -1.74
CA ASN A 325 -16.28 -2.91 -2.87
C ASN A 325 -15.16 -3.96 -2.89
N SER A 326 -14.49 -4.20 -1.75
CA SER A 326 -13.36 -5.12 -1.69
C SER A 326 -13.79 -6.58 -1.90
N ARG A 327 -12.86 -7.38 -2.47
CA ARG A 327 -13.02 -8.80 -2.77
C ARG A 327 -13.06 -9.69 -1.53
N PRO A 328 -13.67 -10.89 -1.59
CA PRO A 328 -13.49 -11.90 -0.56
C PRO A 328 -12.04 -12.42 -0.57
N LEU A 329 -11.48 -12.73 0.61
CA LEU A 329 -10.14 -13.27 0.75
C LEU A 329 -10.18 -14.77 1.08
N PRO A 330 -9.16 -15.54 0.66
CA PRO A 330 -9.05 -16.96 0.98
C PRO A 330 -8.98 -17.21 2.48
N LYS A 331 -9.43 -18.39 2.89
CA LYS A 331 -9.25 -18.86 4.26
C LYS A 331 -7.74 -18.89 4.61
N GLY A 332 -7.42 -18.45 5.81
CA GLY A 332 -6.04 -18.28 6.29
C GLY A 332 -5.57 -16.82 6.24
N PHE A 333 -6.17 -15.99 5.38
CA PHE A 333 -5.85 -14.55 5.29
C PHE A 333 -6.38 -13.76 6.50
N GLU A 334 -7.37 -14.27 7.22
CA GLU A 334 -7.88 -13.67 8.46
C GLU A 334 -6.78 -13.41 9.48
N ALA A 335 -5.71 -14.23 9.48
CA ALA A 335 -4.56 -14.05 10.38
C ALA A 335 -3.92 -12.67 10.28
N LEU A 336 -3.97 -12.02 9.10
CA LEU A 336 -3.45 -10.67 8.88
C LEU A 336 -4.57 -9.64 8.74
N TRP A 337 -5.67 -10.01 8.09
CA TRP A 337 -6.70 -9.07 7.65
C TRP A 337 -7.84 -8.88 8.65
N GLY A 338 -7.97 -9.77 9.65
CA GLY A 338 -9.08 -9.82 10.60
C GLY A 338 -10.34 -10.42 9.98
N SER A 339 -10.90 -9.80 8.94
CA SER A 339 -12.02 -10.35 8.16
C SER A 339 -11.59 -10.73 6.74
N ILE A 340 -12.21 -11.81 6.21
CA ILE A 340 -12.01 -12.28 4.83
C ILE A 340 -13.26 -12.07 3.95
N GLU A 341 -14.29 -11.45 4.49
CA GLU A 341 -15.54 -11.23 3.75
C GLU A 341 -15.44 -9.98 2.86
N ALA A 342 -16.15 -10.00 1.73
CA ALA A 342 -16.19 -8.90 0.78
C ALA A 342 -16.90 -7.68 1.38
N GLY A 343 -16.36 -6.48 1.13
CA GLY A 343 -16.96 -5.20 1.53
C GLY A 343 -16.99 -4.94 3.05
N VAL A 344 -16.41 -5.82 3.85
CA VAL A 344 -16.36 -5.67 5.32
C VAL A 344 -15.12 -4.89 5.72
N LEU A 345 -15.25 -4.07 6.77
CA LEU A 345 -14.13 -3.33 7.37
C LEU A 345 -13.02 -4.31 7.80
N ARG A 346 -11.82 -4.13 7.26
CA ARG A 346 -10.69 -5.03 7.51
C ARG A 346 -9.33 -4.36 7.33
N GLY A 347 -8.29 -5.12 7.63
CA GLY A 347 -6.90 -4.63 7.52
C GLY A 347 -6.58 -3.52 8.52
N GLY A 348 -5.45 -2.88 8.34
CA GLY A 348 -4.91 -1.92 9.30
C GLY A 348 -4.46 -2.58 10.60
N ILE A 349 -4.00 -1.77 11.54
CA ILE A 349 -3.54 -2.20 12.86
C ILE A 349 -4.56 -1.69 13.87
N GLU A 350 -5.42 -2.58 14.37
CA GLU A 350 -6.46 -2.18 15.33
C GLU A 350 -5.83 -1.58 16.58
N GLN A 351 -6.38 -0.46 17.04
CA GLN A 351 -6.02 0.08 18.35
C GLN A 351 -6.74 -0.71 19.44
N PRO A 352 -6.11 -0.96 20.59
CA PRO A 352 -6.82 -1.44 21.76
C PRO A 352 -7.97 -0.47 22.02
N ARG A 353 -9.20 -0.98 22.15
CA ARG A 353 -10.31 -0.14 22.61
C ARG A 353 -9.89 0.36 24.00
N SER A 354 -9.82 1.67 24.19
CA SER A 354 -9.69 2.25 25.51
C SER A 354 -10.86 1.75 26.35
N ALA A 355 -10.53 1.00 27.41
CA ALA A 355 -11.51 0.46 28.35
C ALA A 355 -12.26 1.60 29.05
#